data_fad6a4da39182fac6df14d2f994dba28
#
_entry.id   fad6a4da39182fac6df14d2f994dba28
#
_cell.length_a   1.000
_cell.length_b   1.000
_cell.length_c   1.000
_cell.angle_alpha   90.00
_cell.angle_beta   90.00
_cell.angle_gamma   90.00
#
_symmetry.space_group_name_H-M   'P 1'
#
loop_
_entity.id
_entity.type
_entity.pdbx_description
1 polymer ?
#
loop_
_entity_poly.entity_id
_entity_poly.type
_entity_poly.pdbx_seq_one_letter_code
_entity_poly.pdbx_strand_id
1 'polypeptide(L)'
;MTIKAVIFDMDGTLVQYDGPFQSSWDAIGYAAGLRAEWDHLMEYYFPKKDLYWEWLDANAQLLKGISVEKVLAKILPPPYTPGVRETIPKLKRKYRLGILTSGLDFIADYICRDLGMDFYLANGLMVRDGVFTGESKKRVYLWTKNQHLRELCQREGLDPREVCFVGDHLNDIPVMKSVGLAIAFAPKDPELIKAAHVYTDDFREIPELIANCSKAVSRSD
;
A
#
# COMPACT_ATOMS: atom_id res chain seq x y z
N MET A 1 -15.41 -17.24 -11.50
CA MET A 1 -15.34 -15.84 -10.98
C MET A 1 -14.38 -15.04 -11.85
N THR A 2 -14.76 -13.83 -12.28
CA THR A 2 -13.93 -13.03 -13.20
C THR A 2 -13.32 -11.86 -12.41
N ILE A 3 -11.99 -11.80 -12.33
CA ILE A 3 -11.28 -10.67 -11.75
C ILE A 3 -11.34 -9.49 -12.72
N LYS A 4 -11.73 -8.31 -12.23
CA LYS A 4 -11.81 -7.05 -12.97
C LYS A 4 -10.75 -6.04 -12.56
N ALA A 5 -10.30 -6.10 -11.31
CA ALA A 5 -9.29 -5.20 -10.77
C ALA A 5 -8.23 -5.93 -9.97
N VAL A 6 -7.00 -5.39 -9.98
CA VAL A 6 -5.92 -5.81 -9.08
C VAL A 6 -5.59 -4.62 -8.19
N ILE A 7 -5.70 -4.81 -6.89
CA ILE A 7 -5.40 -3.80 -5.88
C ILE A 7 -4.18 -4.27 -5.08
N PHE A 8 -3.20 -3.39 -4.95
CA PHE A 8 -1.95 -3.68 -4.28
C PHE A 8 -1.85 -2.92 -2.96
N ASP A 9 -1.24 -3.53 -1.95
CA ASP A 9 -0.57 -2.74 -0.93
C ASP A 9 0.63 -2.02 -1.54
N MET A 10 1.19 -1.05 -0.83
CA MET A 10 2.28 -0.22 -1.34
C MET A 10 3.62 -0.59 -0.72
N ASP A 11 3.76 -0.31 0.57
CA ASP A 11 5.02 -0.49 1.31
C ASP A 11 5.28 -1.99 1.57
N GLY A 12 6.38 -2.52 1.07
CA GLY A 12 6.70 -3.95 1.10
C GLY A 12 6.18 -4.74 -0.11
N THR A 13 5.21 -4.20 -0.87
CA THR A 13 4.61 -4.83 -2.05
C THR A 13 5.06 -4.15 -3.35
N LEU A 14 4.61 -2.93 -3.63
CA LEU A 14 5.01 -2.16 -4.83
C LEU A 14 6.38 -1.50 -4.68
N VAL A 15 6.74 -1.13 -3.46
CA VAL A 15 8.01 -0.50 -3.11
C VAL A 15 8.68 -1.24 -1.96
N GLN A 16 10.01 -1.38 -2.04
CA GLN A 16 10.83 -1.99 -1.00
C GLN A 16 11.93 -1.02 -0.61
N TYR A 17 11.88 -0.54 0.62
CA TYR A 17 12.91 0.33 1.16
C TYR A 17 14.05 -0.49 1.73
N ASP A 18 15.28 -0.16 1.32
CA ASP A 18 16.50 -0.78 1.85
C ASP A 18 16.93 -0.13 3.17
N GLY A 19 17.61 -0.91 4.01
CA GLY A 19 18.18 -0.42 5.26
C GLY A 19 17.14 -0.17 6.35
N PRO A 20 17.22 0.95 7.08
CA PRO A 20 16.34 1.22 8.22
C PRO A 20 14.92 1.61 7.81
N PHE A 21 14.67 1.96 6.57
CA PHE A 21 13.36 2.34 6.08
C PHE A 21 12.49 1.09 5.88
N GLN A 22 11.33 1.04 6.52
CA GLN A 22 10.39 -0.06 6.32
C GLN A 22 9.10 0.40 5.64
N SER A 23 8.83 1.70 5.63
CA SER A 23 7.61 2.28 5.08
C SER A 23 7.85 3.67 4.47
N SER A 24 6.87 4.13 3.69
CA SER A 24 6.85 5.50 3.17
C SER A 24 6.81 6.57 4.28
N TRP A 25 6.24 6.24 5.45
CA TRP A 25 6.27 7.10 6.63
C TRP A 25 7.69 7.26 7.19
N ASP A 26 8.46 6.17 7.30
CA ASP A 26 9.85 6.24 7.76
C ASP A 26 10.71 7.01 6.75
N ALA A 27 10.50 6.74 5.45
CA ALA A 27 11.22 7.42 4.39
C ALA A 27 11.07 8.94 4.48
N ILE A 28 9.84 9.47 4.70
CA ILE A 28 9.61 10.93 4.79
C ILE A 28 10.21 11.53 6.06
N GLY A 29 10.07 10.86 7.21
CA GLY A 29 10.61 11.32 8.48
C GLY A 29 12.15 11.43 8.46
N TYR A 30 12.80 10.41 7.93
CA TYR A 30 14.26 10.35 7.82
C TYR A 30 14.80 11.33 6.76
N ALA A 31 14.09 11.47 5.63
CA ALA A 31 14.44 12.49 4.63
C ALA A 31 14.33 13.92 5.16
N ALA A 32 13.41 14.15 6.10
CA ALA A 32 13.28 15.41 6.81
C ALA A 32 14.37 15.66 7.86
N GLY A 33 15.20 14.64 8.19
CA GLY A 33 16.26 14.72 9.19
C GLY A 33 15.77 14.46 10.63
N LEU A 34 14.62 13.83 10.79
CA LEU A 34 13.91 13.62 12.07
C LEU A 34 13.99 12.17 12.58
N ARG A 35 15.07 11.46 12.25
CA ARG A 35 15.17 10.02 12.51
C ARG A 35 14.95 9.66 14.00
N ALA A 36 15.62 10.36 14.91
CA ALA A 36 15.55 10.03 16.33
C ALA A 36 14.14 10.25 16.90
N GLU A 37 13.51 11.38 16.53
CA GLU A 37 12.14 11.70 16.94
C GLU A 37 11.13 10.72 16.33
N TRP A 38 11.36 10.30 15.07
CA TRP A 38 10.51 9.36 14.37
C TRP A 38 10.57 7.96 14.98
N ASP A 39 11.78 7.46 15.25
CA ASP A 39 12.00 6.17 15.89
C ASP A 39 11.36 6.15 17.29
N HIS A 40 11.46 7.25 18.05
CA HIS A 40 10.81 7.38 19.36
C HIS A 40 9.27 7.30 19.27
N LEU A 41 8.66 7.98 18.29
CA LEU A 41 7.22 7.89 18.07
C LEU A 41 6.79 6.48 17.65
N MET A 42 7.57 5.82 16.80
CA MET A 42 7.30 4.45 16.38
C MET A 42 7.32 3.49 17.60
N GLU A 43 8.36 3.55 18.43
CA GLU A 43 8.47 2.72 19.63
C GLU A 43 7.30 2.96 20.60
N TYR A 44 6.86 4.21 20.74
CA TYR A 44 5.76 4.56 21.63
C TYR A 44 4.40 4.12 21.12
N TYR A 45 4.10 4.34 19.81
CA TYR A 45 2.76 4.14 19.27
C TYR A 45 2.53 2.76 18.66
N PHE A 46 3.53 2.13 18.06
CA PHE A 46 3.34 0.86 17.33
C PHE A 46 2.69 -0.26 18.16
N PRO A 47 3.01 -0.44 19.45
CA PRO A 47 2.32 -1.42 20.30
C PRO A 47 0.87 -1.05 20.64
N LYS A 48 0.46 0.21 20.44
CA LYS A 48 -0.84 0.77 20.85
C LYS A 48 -1.74 0.93 19.64
N LYS A 49 -2.33 -0.18 19.19
CA LYS A 49 -3.11 -0.23 17.94
C LYS A 49 -4.25 0.77 17.89
N ASP A 50 -4.90 1.05 19.00
CA ASP A 50 -6.00 1.99 19.20
C ASP A 50 -5.60 3.46 19.04
N LEU A 51 -4.31 3.78 19.16
CA LEU A 51 -3.75 5.12 19.02
C LEU A 51 -3.14 5.38 17.61
N TYR A 52 -3.56 4.63 16.61
CA TYR A 52 -2.98 4.76 15.26
C TYR A 52 -3.18 6.17 14.67
N TRP A 53 -4.35 6.78 14.88
CA TRP A 53 -4.62 8.12 14.35
C TRP A 53 -3.80 9.20 15.06
N GLU A 54 -3.58 9.06 16.36
CA GLU A 54 -2.72 9.94 17.15
C GLU A 54 -1.26 9.82 16.72
N TRP A 55 -0.82 8.62 16.32
CA TRP A 55 0.50 8.41 15.75
C TRP A 55 0.69 9.18 14.44
N LEU A 56 -0.29 9.13 13.54
CA LEU A 56 -0.22 9.89 12.29
C LEU A 56 -0.16 11.40 12.55
N ASP A 57 -0.92 11.91 13.51
CA ASP A 57 -0.90 13.32 13.90
C ASP A 57 0.46 13.71 14.52
N ALA A 58 1.02 12.87 15.38
CA ALA A 58 2.32 13.11 15.98
C ALA A 58 3.43 13.18 14.90
N ASN A 59 3.41 12.24 13.95
CA ASN A 59 4.32 12.25 12.81
C ASN A 59 4.15 13.52 11.95
N ALA A 60 2.91 13.93 11.68
CA ALA A 60 2.61 15.15 10.92
C ALA A 60 3.14 16.40 11.64
N GLN A 61 2.98 16.49 12.97
CA GLN A 61 3.47 17.61 13.75
C GLN A 61 4.99 17.79 13.70
N LEU A 62 5.75 16.69 13.67
CA LEU A 62 7.21 16.77 13.51
C LEU A 62 7.62 17.42 12.17
N LEU A 63 6.81 17.25 11.13
CA LEU A 63 7.09 17.81 9.79
C LEU A 63 6.68 19.27 9.61
N LYS A 64 5.98 19.86 10.58
CA LYS A 64 5.44 21.21 10.46
C LYS A 64 6.49 22.26 10.04
N GLY A 65 6.17 23.01 8.96
CA GLY A 65 7.04 24.06 8.42
C GLY A 65 8.20 23.58 7.55
N ILE A 66 8.38 22.26 7.40
CA ILE A 66 9.43 21.68 6.54
C ILE A 66 8.98 21.75 5.08
N SER A 67 9.90 22.08 4.18
CA SER A 67 9.65 22.12 2.73
C SER A 67 9.33 20.76 2.16
N VAL A 68 8.17 20.63 1.52
CA VAL A 68 7.71 19.41 0.84
C VAL A 68 8.65 19.03 -0.29
N GLU A 69 9.01 19.99 -1.14
CA GLU A 69 9.91 19.77 -2.29
C GLU A 69 11.24 19.16 -1.86
N LYS A 70 11.88 19.75 -0.81
CA LYS A 70 13.18 19.28 -0.31
C LYS A 70 13.14 17.87 0.25
N VAL A 71 12.02 17.47 0.84
CA VAL A 71 11.85 16.13 1.39
C VAL A 71 11.54 15.15 0.28
N LEU A 72 10.57 15.45 -0.59
CA LEU A 72 10.17 14.56 -1.68
C LEU A 72 11.30 14.34 -2.69
N ALA A 73 12.15 15.32 -2.95
CA ALA A 73 13.33 15.16 -3.82
C ALA A 73 14.31 14.08 -3.33
N LYS A 74 14.27 13.70 -2.04
CA LYS A 74 15.13 12.66 -1.46
C LYS A 74 14.52 11.26 -1.52
N ILE A 75 13.20 11.15 -1.66
CA ILE A 75 12.47 9.87 -1.59
C ILE A 75 11.76 9.51 -2.89
N LEU A 76 11.76 10.38 -3.89
CA LEU A 76 11.21 10.12 -5.21
C LEU A 76 12.31 10.10 -6.28
N PRO A 77 12.26 9.16 -7.25
CA PRO A 77 11.29 8.06 -7.35
C PRO A 77 11.44 7.05 -6.21
N PRO A 78 10.34 6.40 -5.78
CA PRO A 78 10.42 5.40 -4.74
C PRO A 78 11.17 4.15 -5.23
N PRO A 79 11.79 3.36 -4.33
CA PRO A 79 12.49 2.13 -4.70
C PRO A 79 11.46 1.03 -5.03
N TYR A 80 11.15 0.86 -6.31
CA TYR A 80 10.23 -0.18 -6.75
C TYR A 80 10.74 -1.58 -6.45
N THR A 81 9.82 -2.43 -6.00
CA THR A 81 10.07 -3.87 -5.89
C THR A 81 10.52 -4.44 -7.25
N PRO A 82 11.55 -5.31 -7.30
CA PRO A 82 11.98 -5.96 -8.53
C PRO A 82 10.81 -6.61 -9.28
N GLY A 83 10.69 -6.35 -10.58
CA GLY A 83 9.61 -6.88 -11.43
C GLY A 83 8.36 -5.99 -11.52
N VAL A 84 8.17 -5.00 -10.66
CA VAL A 84 7.00 -4.11 -10.70
C VAL A 84 6.87 -3.39 -12.03
N ARG A 85 7.93 -2.70 -12.49
CA ARG A 85 7.90 -1.93 -13.74
C ARG A 85 7.62 -2.78 -14.98
N GLU A 86 7.97 -4.06 -14.95
CA GLU A 86 7.74 -5.02 -16.04
C GLU A 86 6.33 -5.62 -16.00
N THR A 87 5.76 -5.76 -14.79
CA THR A 87 4.53 -6.50 -14.55
C THR A 87 3.29 -5.60 -14.61
N ILE A 88 3.36 -4.40 -14.04
CA ILE A 88 2.22 -3.47 -14.03
C ILE A 88 1.68 -3.19 -15.44
N PRO A 89 2.49 -2.91 -16.49
CA PRO A 89 1.97 -2.72 -17.84
C PRO A 89 1.28 -3.95 -18.43
N LYS A 90 1.68 -5.17 -18.04
CA LYS A 90 1.02 -6.41 -18.50
C LYS A 90 -0.37 -6.57 -17.86
N LEU A 91 -0.47 -6.29 -16.56
CA LEU A 91 -1.74 -6.33 -15.81
C LEU A 91 -2.71 -5.24 -16.30
N LYS A 92 -2.22 -4.03 -16.56
CA LYS A 92 -3.00 -2.90 -17.03
C LYS A 92 -3.77 -3.17 -18.33
N ARG A 93 -3.28 -4.08 -19.18
CA ARG A 93 -3.98 -4.47 -20.43
C ARG A 93 -5.29 -5.22 -20.19
N LYS A 94 -5.48 -5.78 -18.98
CA LYS A 94 -6.59 -6.68 -18.66
C LYS A 94 -7.41 -6.25 -17.45
N TYR A 95 -6.82 -5.50 -16.53
CA TYR A 95 -7.41 -5.18 -15.24
C TYR A 95 -7.32 -3.68 -14.96
N ARG A 96 -8.26 -3.17 -14.21
CA ARG A 96 -8.09 -1.89 -13.52
C ARG A 96 -7.10 -2.09 -12.37
N LEU A 97 -6.20 -1.13 -12.16
CA LEU A 97 -5.14 -1.24 -11.16
C LEU A 97 -5.28 -0.17 -10.09
N GLY A 98 -5.23 -0.58 -8.83
CA GLY A 98 -5.35 0.33 -7.70
C GLY A 98 -4.34 0.08 -6.60
N ILE A 99 -4.21 1.07 -5.70
CA ILE A 99 -3.41 0.98 -4.48
C ILE A 99 -4.33 1.19 -3.27
N LEU A 100 -4.22 0.32 -2.27
CA LEU A 100 -4.87 0.48 -0.97
C LEU A 100 -3.80 0.34 0.11
N THR A 101 -3.39 1.45 0.70
CA THR A 101 -2.28 1.48 1.65
C THR A 101 -2.56 2.38 2.85
N SER A 102 -1.99 2.03 3.99
CA SER A 102 -1.86 2.93 5.15
C SER A 102 -0.67 3.89 5.05
N GLY A 103 0.14 3.75 4.00
CA GLY A 103 1.25 4.63 3.68
C GLY A 103 0.84 6.00 3.11
N LEU A 104 1.80 6.72 2.55
CA LEU A 104 1.65 8.12 2.15
C LEU A 104 1.10 8.30 0.74
N ASP A 105 0.12 9.22 0.61
CA ASP A 105 -0.51 9.62 -0.65
C ASP A 105 0.49 10.18 -1.68
N PHE A 106 1.55 10.86 -1.27
CA PHE A 106 2.60 11.35 -2.17
C PHE A 106 3.28 10.24 -2.97
N ILE A 107 3.55 9.11 -2.30
CA ILE A 107 4.17 7.95 -2.94
C ILE A 107 3.17 7.22 -3.82
N ALA A 108 1.93 7.00 -3.31
CA ALA A 108 0.86 6.36 -4.07
C ALA A 108 0.50 7.15 -5.35
N ASP A 109 0.40 8.48 -5.25
CA ASP A 109 0.15 9.37 -6.39
C ASP A 109 1.28 9.30 -7.42
N TYR A 110 2.54 9.34 -6.95
CA TYR A 110 3.70 9.19 -7.83
C TYR A 110 3.66 7.86 -8.58
N ILE A 111 3.43 6.74 -7.88
CA ILE A 111 3.34 5.41 -8.48
C ILE A 111 2.21 5.35 -9.51
N CYS A 112 1.02 5.88 -9.18
CA CYS A 112 -0.10 5.90 -10.11
C CYS A 112 0.23 6.66 -11.39
N ARG A 113 0.89 7.81 -11.31
CA ARG A 113 1.30 8.57 -12.50
C ARG A 113 2.41 7.89 -13.30
N ASP A 114 3.43 7.37 -12.62
CA ASP A 114 4.61 6.76 -13.26
C ASP A 114 4.27 5.41 -13.94
N LEU A 115 3.41 4.59 -13.32
CA LEU A 115 3.04 3.26 -13.83
C LEU A 115 1.66 3.22 -14.51
N GLY A 116 0.94 4.34 -14.58
CA GLY A 116 -0.38 4.43 -15.20
C GLY A 116 -1.46 3.66 -14.46
N MET A 117 -1.40 3.57 -13.12
CA MET A 117 -2.45 2.94 -12.32
C MET A 117 -3.68 3.84 -12.22
N ASP A 118 -4.86 3.27 -11.98
CA ASP A 118 -6.14 3.95 -12.18
C ASP A 118 -6.60 4.74 -10.96
N PHE A 119 -6.31 4.25 -9.74
CA PHE A 119 -6.80 4.85 -8.50
C PHE A 119 -5.96 4.46 -7.29
N TYR A 120 -6.11 5.22 -6.21
CA TYR A 120 -5.53 4.84 -4.92
C TYR A 120 -6.39 5.33 -3.74
N LEU A 121 -6.16 4.71 -2.59
CA LEU A 121 -6.58 5.19 -1.27
C LEU A 121 -5.41 5.04 -0.31
N ALA A 122 -4.98 6.17 0.28
CA ALA A 122 -3.80 6.26 1.14
C ALA A 122 -4.00 7.34 2.21
N ASN A 123 -3.24 7.28 3.30
CA ASN A 123 -3.09 8.39 4.24
C ASN A 123 -2.20 9.48 3.64
N GLY A 124 -2.16 10.65 4.27
CA GLY A 124 -1.33 11.72 3.75
C GLY A 124 -1.07 12.83 4.75
N LEU A 125 -0.45 13.87 4.26
CA LEU A 125 -0.09 15.07 5.01
C LEU A 125 -0.70 16.30 4.34
N MET A 126 -1.12 17.27 5.15
CA MET A 126 -1.60 18.55 4.63
C MET A 126 -0.43 19.44 4.26
N VAL A 127 -0.58 20.12 3.12
CA VAL A 127 0.43 21.05 2.59
C VAL A 127 -0.21 22.40 2.35
N ARG A 128 0.51 23.47 2.70
CA ARG A 128 0.15 24.85 2.39
C ARG A 128 1.43 25.63 2.07
N ASP A 129 1.41 26.42 1.01
CA ASP A 129 2.53 27.27 0.59
C ASP A 129 3.87 26.52 0.49
N GLY A 130 3.84 25.26 -0.01
CA GLY A 130 5.04 24.43 -0.22
C GLY A 130 5.65 23.81 1.04
N VAL A 131 5.00 23.95 2.21
CA VAL A 131 5.44 23.35 3.47
C VAL A 131 4.35 22.45 4.07
N PHE A 132 4.77 21.47 4.89
CA PHE A 132 3.85 20.66 5.67
C PHE A 132 3.20 21.52 6.77
N THR A 133 1.87 21.37 6.95
CA THR A 133 1.12 22.17 7.96
C THR A 133 1.24 21.59 9.37
N GLY A 134 1.67 20.34 9.50
CA GLY A 134 1.63 19.58 10.74
C GLY A 134 0.32 18.80 10.95
N GLU A 135 -0.54 18.72 9.93
CA GLU A 135 -1.81 18.00 9.98
C GLU A 135 -1.77 16.75 9.09
N SER A 136 -2.33 15.64 9.56
CA SER A 136 -2.45 14.40 8.79
C SER A 136 -3.80 14.33 8.03
N LYS A 137 -3.80 13.60 6.90
CA LYS A 137 -5.01 13.17 6.19
C LYS A 137 -5.27 11.70 6.54
N LYS A 138 -6.22 11.44 7.41
CA LYS A 138 -6.59 10.11 7.91
C LYS A 138 -7.61 9.48 6.97
N ARG A 139 -7.24 8.40 6.30
CA ARG A 139 -8.10 7.73 5.32
C ARG A 139 -8.12 6.22 5.48
N VAL A 140 -6.98 5.60 5.79
CA VAL A 140 -6.84 4.15 5.89
C VAL A 140 -6.30 3.80 7.27
N TYR A 141 -7.15 3.16 8.08
CA TYR A 141 -6.74 2.62 9.37
C TYR A 141 -5.95 1.33 9.16
N LEU A 142 -4.76 1.25 9.76
CA LEU A 142 -3.82 0.17 9.53
C LEU A 142 -4.44 -1.23 9.75
N TRP A 143 -5.22 -1.39 10.82
CA TRP A 143 -5.71 -2.71 11.26
C TRP A 143 -7.12 -3.07 10.75
N THR A 144 -7.82 -2.15 10.09
CA THR A 144 -9.14 -2.38 9.51
C THR A 144 -9.18 -2.06 8.02
N LYS A 145 -8.09 -2.34 7.32
CA LYS A 145 -7.89 -2.05 5.88
C LYS A 145 -9.03 -2.62 5.00
N ASN A 146 -9.67 -3.71 5.41
CA ASN A 146 -10.82 -4.30 4.71
C ASN A 146 -12.07 -3.41 4.66
N GLN A 147 -12.29 -2.54 5.64
CA GLN A 147 -13.38 -1.57 5.61
C GLN A 147 -13.14 -0.55 4.50
N HIS A 148 -11.91 -0.07 4.40
CA HIS A 148 -11.47 0.88 3.38
C HIS A 148 -11.42 0.25 1.97
N LEU A 149 -11.18 -1.08 1.86
CA LEU A 149 -11.36 -1.79 0.60
C LEU A 149 -12.81 -1.68 0.10
N ARG A 150 -13.80 -1.86 0.99
CA ARG A 150 -15.22 -1.78 0.61
C ARG A 150 -15.59 -0.37 0.14
N GLU A 151 -15.12 0.66 0.84
CA GLU A 151 -15.31 2.06 0.45
C GLU A 151 -14.67 2.34 -0.92
N LEU A 152 -13.44 1.84 -1.12
CA LEU A 152 -12.71 1.96 -2.38
C LEU A 152 -13.46 1.25 -3.51
N CYS A 153 -13.89 0.01 -3.30
CA CYS A 153 -14.67 -0.75 -4.28
C CYS A 153 -15.99 -0.07 -4.63
N GLN A 154 -16.71 0.47 -3.64
CA GLN A 154 -17.95 1.22 -3.88
C GLN A 154 -17.69 2.47 -4.74
N ARG A 155 -16.65 3.23 -4.42
CA ARG A 155 -16.26 4.42 -5.19
C ARG A 155 -15.91 4.10 -6.64
N GLU A 156 -15.25 2.96 -6.85
CA GLU A 156 -14.77 2.52 -8.17
C GLU A 156 -15.78 1.64 -8.93
N GLY A 157 -16.96 1.36 -8.36
CA GLY A 157 -17.96 0.49 -8.99
C GLY A 157 -17.51 -0.97 -9.13
N LEU A 158 -16.78 -1.49 -8.15
CA LEU A 158 -16.25 -2.85 -8.10
C LEU A 158 -16.97 -3.68 -7.03
N ASP A 159 -17.15 -4.98 -7.28
CA ASP A 159 -17.46 -5.94 -6.23
C ASP A 159 -16.14 -6.48 -5.64
N PRO A 160 -15.95 -6.53 -4.32
CA PRO A 160 -14.76 -7.13 -3.72
C PRO A 160 -14.45 -8.54 -4.23
N ARG A 161 -15.46 -9.31 -4.61
CA ARG A 161 -15.30 -10.65 -5.21
C ARG A 161 -14.67 -10.62 -6.61
N GLU A 162 -14.68 -9.48 -7.29
CA GLU A 162 -14.05 -9.27 -8.60
C GLU A 162 -12.64 -8.65 -8.48
N VAL A 163 -12.14 -8.53 -7.23
CA VAL A 163 -10.83 -7.95 -6.92
C VAL A 163 -9.83 -9.05 -6.63
N CYS A 164 -8.64 -8.94 -7.23
CA CYS A 164 -7.43 -9.57 -6.76
C CYS A 164 -6.69 -8.58 -5.86
N PHE A 165 -6.35 -8.97 -4.63
CA PHE A 165 -5.53 -8.17 -3.73
C PHE A 165 -4.15 -8.81 -3.55
N VAL A 166 -3.10 -7.97 -3.61
CA VAL A 166 -1.70 -8.38 -3.42
C VAL A 166 -1.12 -7.59 -2.25
N GLY A 167 -0.59 -8.27 -1.25
CA GLY A 167 -0.01 -7.64 -0.05
C GLY A 167 1.01 -8.53 0.63
N ASP A 168 1.82 -7.97 1.53
CA ASP A 168 3.00 -8.63 2.14
C ASP A 168 2.95 -8.72 3.66
N HIS A 169 2.02 -8.04 4.34
CA HIS A 169 2.05 -7.90 5.79
C HIS A 169 0.76 -8.37 6.48
N LEU A 170 0.83 -8.66 7.79
CA LEU A 170 -0.30 -9.15 8.61
C LEU A 170 -1.52 -8.22 8.63
N ASN A 171 -1.34 -6.91 8.43
CA ASN A 171 -2.44 -5.95 8.31
C ASN A 171 -3.26 -6.11 7.03
N ASP A 172 -2.79 -6.91 6.06
CA ASP A 172 -3.50 -7.24 4.83
C ASP A 172 -4.45 -8.43 4.98
N ILE A 173 -4.28 -9.25 6.02
CA ILE A 173 -5.12 -10.45 6.25
C ILE A 173 -6.62 -10.12 6.21
N PRO A 174 -7.13 -9.05 6.84
CA PRO A 174 -8.56 -8.72 6.74
C PRO A 174 -9.03 -8.43 5.30
N VAL A 175 -8.16 -7.83 4.48
CA VAL A 175 -8.44 -7.58 3.05
C VAL A 175 -8.43 -8.90 2.27
N MET A 176 -7.41 -9.74 2.45
CA MET A 176 -7.26 -11.02 1.77
C MET A 176 -8.47 -11.92 1.97
N LYS A 177 -9.07 -11.90 3.18
CA LYS A 177 -10.29 -12.66 3.51
C LYS A 177 -11.58 -12.11 2.89
N SER A 178 -11.54 -10.92 2.27
CA SER A 178 -12.73 -10.23 1.75
C SER A 178 -12.74 -10.05 0.23
N VAL A 179 -11.72 -10.55 -0.47
CA VAL A 179 -11.59 -10.43 -1.93
C VAL A 179 -11.79 -11.76 -2.65
N GLY A 180 -12.00 -11.70 -3.96
CA GLY A 180 -12.14 -12.89 -4.79
C GLY A 180 -10.85 -13.68 -4.98
N LEU A 181 -9.70 -12.99 -5.04
CA LEU A 181 -8.39 -13.62 -5.10
C LEU A 181 -7.41 -12.84 -4.22
N ALA A 182 -6.71 -13.51 -3.34
CA ALA A 182 -5.67 -12.94 -2.50
C ALA A 182 -4.32 -13.58 -2.82
N ILE A 183 -3.31 -12.76 -3.06
CA ILE A 183 -1.92 -13.17 -3.30
C ILE A 183 -1.07 -12.59 -2.18
N ALA A 184 -0.42 -13.46 -1.39
CA ALA A 184 0.62 -13.03 -0.46
C ALA A 184 1.94 -12.85 -1.23
N PHE A 185 2.48 -11.64 -1.19
CA PHE A 185 3.75 -11.32 -1.84
C PHE A 185 4.89 -11.33 -0.82
N ALA A 186 5.96 -12.07 -1.11
CA ALA A 186 7.15 -12.20 -0.24
C ALA A 186 6.81 -12.32 1.25
N PRO A 187 5.89 -13.22 1.64
CA PRO A 187 5.32 -13.27 2.97
C PRO A 187 6.38 -13.67 4.01
N LYS A 188 6.57 -12.82 5.03
CA LYS A 188 7.49 -13.09 6.13
C LYS A 188 6.82 -13.88 7.28
N ASP A 189 5.48 -13.89 7.32
CA ASP A 189 4.70 -14.53 8.38
C ASP A 189 3.83 -15.66 7.80
N PRO A 190 3.87 -16.88 8.39
CA PRO A 190 3.04 -18.00 7.96
C PRO A 190 1.53 -17.74 8.00
N GLU A 191 1.06 -16.84 8.87
CA GLU A 191 -0.36 -16.50 8.96
C GLU A 191 -0.85 -15.76 7.70
N LEU A 192 0.03 -14.99 7.04
CA LEU A 192 -0.29 -14.34 5.77
C LEU A 192 -0.49 -15.38 4.66
N ILE A 193 0.40 -16.39 4.61
CA ILE A 193 0.28 -17.51 3.64
C ILE A 193 -1.04 -18.24 3.82
N LYS A 194 -1.44 -18.53 5.06
CA LYS A 194 -2.72 -19.19 5.36
C LYS A 194 -3.95 -18.37 4.99
N ALA A 195 -3.83 -17.04 5.00
CA ALA A 195 -4.92 -16.13 4.68
C ALA A 195 -5.08 -15.88 3.17
N ALA A 196 -4.04 -16.12 2.39
CA ALA A 196 -4.02 -15.94 0.95
C ALA A 196 -4.50 -17.20 0.21
N HIS A 197 -4.91 -17.06 -1.04
CA HIS A 197 -5.22 -18.18 -1.93
C HIS A 197 -3.95 -18.78 -2.53
N VAL A 198 -2.96 -17.91 -2.82
CA VAL A 198 -1.64 -18.28 -3.35
C VAL A 198 -0.59 -17.29 -2.83
N TYR A 199 0.68 -17.65 -2.94
CA TYR A 199 1.79 -16.76 -2.60
C TYR A 199 2.90 -16.84 -3.65
N THR A 200 3.75 -15.82 -3.69
CA THR A 200 4.96 -15.77 -4.52
C THR A 200 5.98 -14.79 -3.95
N ASP A 201 7.25 -15.02 -4.22
CA ASP A 201 8.37 -14.12 -3.92
C ASP A 201 8.82 -13.34 -5.17
N ASP A 202 8.26 -13.63 -6.34
CA ASP A 202 8.57 -12.95 -7.60
C ASP A 202 7.36 -12.18 -8.13
N PHE A 203 7.46 -10.86 -8.16
CA PHE A 203 6.38 -9.99 -8.63
C PHE A 203 5.96 -10.29 -10.08
N ARG A 204 6.87 -10.84 -10.91
CA ARG A 204 6.62 -11.19 -12.32
C ARG A 204 5.68 -12.36 -12.51
N GLU A 205 5.46 -13.18 -11.47
CA GLU A 205 4.54 -14.32 -11.51
C GLU A 205 3.07 -13.94 -11.32
N ILE A 206 2.79 -12.75 -10.78
CA ILE A 206 1.42 -12.30 -10.44
C ILE A 206 0.44 -12.44 -11.63
N PRO A 207 0.76 -12.04 -12.87
CA PRO A 207 -0.16 -12.19 -14.00
C PRO A 207 -0.56 -13.64 -14.28
N GLU A 208 0.38 -14.57 -14.14
CA GLU A 208 0.13 -15.99 -14.36
C GLU A 208 -0.71 -16.60 -13.21
N LEU A 209 -0.41 -16.25 -11.98
CA LEU A 209 -1.19 -16.67 -10.81
C LEU A 209 -2.65 -16.24 -10.93
N ILE A 210 -2.93 -15.00 -11.33
CA ILE A 210 -4.30 -14.51 -11.56
C ILE A 210 -4.98 -15.31 -12.67
N ALA A 211 -4.27 -15.57 -13.78
CA ALA A 211 -4.82 -16.30 -14.91
C ALA A 211 -5.16 -17.76 -14.58
N ASN A 212 -4.31 -18.42 -13.78
CA ASN A 212 -4.50 -19.81 -13.39
C ASN A 212 -5.65 -19.97 -12.39
N CYS A 213 -5.76 -19.10 -11.39
CA CYS A 213 -6.85 -19.12 -10.43
C CYS A 213 -8.22 -18.84 -11.10
N SER A 214 -8.25 -17.94 -12.08
CA SER A 214 -9.48 -17.65 -12.84
C SER A 214 -9.97 -18.84 -13.66
N LYS A 215 -9.07 -19.68 -14.17
CA LYS A 215 -9.42 -20.91 -14.94
C LYS A 215 -9.89 -22.05 -14.04
N ALA A 216 -9.36 -22.17 -12.82
CA ALA A 216 -9.74 -23.23 -11.90
C ALA A 216 -11.21 -23.09 -11.45
N VAL A 217 -11.67 -21.87 -11.21
CA VAL A 217 -13.05 -21.58 -10.82
C VAL A 217 -14.05 -21.85 -11.97
N SER A 218 -13.68 -21.57 -13.24
CA SER A 218 -14.56 -21.79 -14.39
C SER A 218 -14.71 -23.28 -14.80
N ARG A 219 -13.99 -24.21 -14.17
CA ARG A 219 -14.11 -25.67 -14.41
C ARG A 219 -14.91 -26.38 -13.33
N SER A 220 -15.31 -25.66 -12.28
CA SER A 220 -16.06 -26.20 -11.15
C SER A 220 -17.57 -25.86 -11.23
N ASP A 221 -17.98 -25.09 -12.23
CA ASP A 221 -19.37 -24.79 -12.61
C ASP A 221 -19.78 -25.66 -13.82
#